data_da9153b8b25268c009c7d5bfe604e130
#
_entry.id   da9153b8b25268c009c7d5bfe604e130
#
_cell.length_a   1.000
_cell.length_b   1.000
_cell.length_c   1.000
_cell.angle_alpha   90.00
_cell.angle_beta   90.00
_cell.angle_gamma   90.00
#
_symmetry.space_group_name_H-M   'P 1'
#
loop_
_entity.id
_entity.type
_entity.pdbx_description
1 polymer ?
#
loop_
_entity_poly.entity_id
_entity_poly.type
_entity_poly.pdbx_seq_one_letter_code
_entity_poly.pdbx_strand_id
1 'polypeptide(L)'
;DKADIKQQVKWEINGKLDRSSMCIQNYALNGAYFYGRYILEHTNFNKVLAFGISGNEKHHIIKPIYLEKNIEQLDLPEVESFISFTENNIDEYYIREILKENTEEEKTTLEIIRDAKELHEYLRNYGNLSDKDKPLVVSGILLALKEMDYNNFSLHDLNGNKIYTDGEKIMRAISDNLKRSYISKEEEKKRLLSQFSIIQDTVILNEINEVLGKTPLCFYTEFLYEKMYQTIRYHNTSEDYLGRFYGEFMSYSGGEGQSLGIILTPKHICNLFSELIDLKPNDIVLDPCCGTGGFLVADMYDMLNNATLDSEKLSIMTKQLYGFELQPYMFTIAVTNMLLRGCSSINLICEDFLAQDPHRLQLLGATVGMMNPPYSMGKVSIEKCELNFIEHLLNSLVCGAKCIVIVPQSAMTGKSNYEKDIKDHILKYHTLEGVITLNVHTFHGVGTSPCIAIFTAGIPHDKEKLCKFIDFSDDGFVVQKHRGLVETERAKDRKQHLLDVWFERILPASNFCVKTKVSSQDEWLHSFYYFNDEIPKDEDFENVVADYLTYEFQMISHNRGYLFGSELDE
;
A
#
# COMPACT_ATOMS: atom_id res chain seq x y z
N ASP A 1 -19.57 -3.21 -32.86
CA ASP A 1 -19.97 -4.20 -31.88
C ASP A 1 -20.49 -5.45 -32.53
N LYS A 2 -20.21 -6.63 -31.98
CA LYS A 2 -20.69 -7.92 -32.42
C LYS A 2 -21.24 -8.74 -31.28
N ALA A 3 -22.37 -9.40 -31.49
CA ALA A 3 -23.04 -10.17 -30.45
C ALA A 3 -22.34 -11.52 -30.13
N ASP A 4 -21.50 -12.03 -31.00
CA ASP A 4 -20.77 -13.27 -30.84
C ASP A 4 -19.28 -12.97 -30.56
N ILE A 5 -18.75 -13.47 -29.45
CA ILE A 5 -17.33 -13.36 -29.06
C ILE A 5 -16.40 -13.85 -30.18
N LYS A 6 -16.80 -14.87 -30.94
CA LYS A 6 -16.02 -15.37 -32.08
C LYS A 6 -15.85 -14.36 -33.21
N GLN A 7 -16.63 -13.29 -33.23
CA GLN A 7 -16.53 -12.17 -34.16
C GLN A 7 -15.67 -11.01 -33.63
N GLN A 8 -14.75 -11.27 -32.71
CA GLN A 8 -13.87 -10.24 -32.15
C GLN A 8 -12.88 -9.71 -33.19
N VAL A 9 -12.11 -10.60 -33.79
CA VAL A 9 -11.05 -10.21 -34.73
C VAL A 9 -10.77 -11.32 -35.76
N LYS A 10 -10.34 -10.91 -36.98
CA LYS A 10 -9.82 -11.80 -38.02
C LYS A 10 -8.46 -11.31 -38.49
N TRP A 11 -7.47 -12.19 -38.37
CA TRP A 11 -6.11 -11.93 -38.81
C TRP A 11 -5.81 -12.63 -40.14
N GLU A 12 -4.96 -12.01 -40.93
CA GLU A 12 -4.30 -12.67 -42.06
C GLU A 12 -3.18 -13.60 -41.59
N ILE A 13 -2.70 -14.49 -42.44
CA ILE A 13 -1.60 -15.42 -42.11
C ILE A 13 -0.30 -14.68 -41.74
N ASN A 14 -0.12 -13.46 -42.25
CA ASN A 14 1.04 -12.60 -41.95
C ASN A 14 0.95 -11.83 -40.61
N GLY A 15 -0.10 -12.07 -39.82
CA GLY A 15 -0.32 -11.40 -38.52
C GLY A 15 -0.90 -10.00 -38.63
N LYS A 16 -1.29 -9.53 -39.80
CA LYS A 16 -2.02 -8.27 -40.01
C LYS A 16 -3.52 -8.48 -39.92
N LEU A 17 -4.26 -7.41 -39.61
CA LEU A 17 -5.72 -7.44 -39.66
C LEU A 17 -6.21 -7.65 -41.10
N ASP A 18 -7.14 -8.58 -41.26
CA ASP A 18 -7.79 -8.81 -42.56
C ASP A 18 -8.66 -7.59 -42.92
N ARG A 19 -8.34 -6.94 -44.03
CA ARG A 19 -8.98 -5.71 -44.52
C ARG A 19 -10.06 -5.93 -45.56
N SER A 20 -10.44 -7.18 -45.80
CA SER A 20 -11.51 -7.50 -46.75
C SER A 20 -12.84 -6.89 -46.26
N SER A 21 -13.69 -6.46 -47.18
CA SER A 21 -14.99 -5.90 -46.88
C SER A 21 -15.85 -6.84 -46.02
N MET A 22 -15.68 -8.15 -46.20
CA MET A 22 -16.35 -9.16 -45.40
C MET A 22 -15.88 -9.14 -43.95
N CYS A 23 -14.56 -9.01 -43.69
CA CYS A 23 -14.02 -8.99 -42.34
C CYS A 23 -14.30 -7.68 -41.65
N ILE A 24 -14.23 -6.54 -42.33
CA ILE A 24 -14.62 -5.23 -41.79
C ILE A 24 -16.08 -5.24 -41.30
N GLN A 25 -16.98 -5.89 -42.03
CA GLN A 25 -18.40 -5.96 -41.66
C GLN A 25 -18.69 -6.97 -40.54
N ASN A 26 -17.93 -8.06 -40.47
CA ASN A 26 -18.28 -9.18 -39.58
C ASN A 26 -17.46 -9.28 -38.31
N TYR A 27 -16.32 -8.59 -38.17
CA TYR A 27 -15.46 -8.63 -37.00
C TYR A 27 -15.32 -7.26 -36.34
N ALA A 28 -15.46 -7.22 -35.04
CA ALA A 28 -15.52 -5.96 -34.27
C ALA A 28 -14.25 -5.12 -34.42
N LEU A 29 -13.08 -5.72 -34.21
CA LEU A 29 -11.80 -5.01 -34.26
C LEU A 29 -11.43 -4.60 -35.70
N ASN A 30 -11.76 -5.43 -36.70
CA ASN A 30 -11.50 -5.11 -38.11
C ASN A 30 -12.33 -3.90 -38.56
N GLY A 31 -13.58 -3.79 -38.10
CA GLY A 31 -14.41 -2.62 -38.32
C GLY A 31 -13.89 -1.38 -37.61
N ALA A 32 -13.50 -1.52 -36.34
CA ALA A 32 -12.92 -0.42 -35.57
C ALA A 32 -11.62 0.12 -36.20
N TYR A 33 -10.74 -0.77 -36.64
CA TYR A 33 -9.54 -0.40 -37.39
C TYR A 33 -9.85 0.42 -38.65
N PHE A 34 -10.81 -0.03 -39.44
CA PHE A 34 -11.20 0.65 -40.70
C PHE A 34 -11.68 2.09 -40.40
N TYR A 35 -12.56 2.26 -39.43
CA TYR A 35 -13.04 3.59 -39.05
C TYR A 35 -11.94 4.45 -38.43
N GLY A 36 -11.07 3.88 -37.60
CA GLY A 36 -9.93 4.59 -37.02
C GLY A 36 -8.97 5.11 -38.09
N ARG A 37 -8.67 4.31 -39.10
CA ARG A 37 -7.86 4.72 -40.27
C ARG A 37 -8.55 5.81 -41.09
N TYR A 38 -9.84 5.70 -41.31
CA TYR A 38 -10.62 6.72 -42.01
C TYR A 38 -10.56 8.06 -41.27
N ILE A 39 -10.67 8.06 -39.93
CA ILE A 39 -10.53 9.28 -39.09
C ILE A 39 -9.15 9.89 -39.30
N LEU A 40 -8.07 9.11 -39.20
CA LEU A 40 -6.69 9.60 -39.41
C LEU A 40 -6.44 10.20 -40.79
N GLU A 41 -7.09 9.66 -41.83
CA GLU A 41 -6.91 10.11 -43.20
C GLU A 41 -7.75 11.35 -43.57
N HIS A 42 -8.91 11.51 -42.89
CA HIS A 42 -9.88 12.57 -43.25
C HIS A 42 -10.04 13.66 -42.19
N THR A 43 -9.25 13.61 -41.12
CA THR A 43 -9.26 14.62 -40.05
C THR A 43 -7.84 15.08 -39.68
N ASN A 44 -7.76 16.07 -38.80
CA ASN A 44 -6.48 16.55 -38.27
C ASN A 44 -5.95 15.72 -37.09
N PHE A 45 -6.63 14.65 -36.69
CA PHE A 45 -6.13 13.78 -35.64
C PHE A 45 -4.92 12.99 -36.14
N ASN A 46 -3.88 12.90 -35.29
CA ASN A 46 -2.66 12.16 -35.59
C ASN A 46 -2.63 10.78 -34.93
N LYS A 47 -3.43 10.59 -33.89
CA LYS A 47 -3.48 9.39 -33.05
C LYS A 47 -4.94 9.01 -32.81
N VAL A 48 -5.27 7.74 -32.87
CA VAL A 48 -6.61 7.21 -32.61
C VAL A 48 -6.49 5.91 -31.83
N LEU A 49 -7.21 5.79 -30.73
CA LEU A 49 -7.52 4.54 -30.06
C LEU A 49 -8.90 4.09 -30.51
N ALA A 50 -8.98 2.90 -31.08
CA ALA A 50 -10.23 2.31 -31.52
C ALA A 50 -10.49 1.00 -30.77
N PHE A 51 -11.74 0.61 -30.58
CA PHE A 51 -12.12 -0.54 -29.77
C PHE A 51 -13.03 -1.47 -30.55
N GLY A 52 -12.66 -2.75 -30.61
CA GLY A 52 -13.55 -3.81 -31.02
C GLY A 52 -14.22 -4.43 -29.81
N ILE A 53 -15.56 -4.43 -29.78
CA ILE A 53 -16.34 -5.04 -28.69
C ILE A 53 -17.16 -6.18 -29.25
N SER A 54 -17.07 -7.36 -28.61
CA SER A 54 -17.87 -8.53 -28.99
C SER A 54 -18.39 -9.25 -27.75
N GLY A 55 -19.54 -9.91 -27.88
CA GLY A 55 -20.19 -10.64 -26.78
C GLY A 55 -21.49 -9.99 -26.29
N ASN A 56 -21.81 -10.21 -25.03
CA ASN A 56 -23.01 -9.72 -24.38
C ASN A 56 -22.70 -9.21 -22.97
N GLU A 57 -23.71 -8.77 -22.21
CA GLU A 57 -23.56 -8.20 -20.86
C GLU A 57 -22.86 -9.14 -19.86
N LYS A 58 -22.96 -10.46 -20.03
CA LYS A 58 -22.37 -11.46 -19.14
C LYS A 58 -20.96 -11.89 -19.57
N HIS A 59 -20.72 -11.92 -20.90
CA HIS A 59 -19.44 -12.32 -21.48
C HIS A 59 -19.15 -11.44 -22.67
N HIS A 60 -18.14 -10.59 -22.56
CA HIS A 60 -17.71 -9.70 -23.62
C HIS A 60 -16.19 -9.60 -23.66
N ILE A 61 -15.69 -9.20 -24.81
CA ILE A 61 -14.28 -8.88 -25.05
C ILE A 61 -14.21 -7.44 -25.54
N ILE A 62 -13.39 -6.63 -24.89
CA ILE A 62 -13.03 -5.27 -25.31
C ILE A 62 -11.56 -5.32 -25.73
N LYS A 63 -11.31 -5.14 -27.01
CA LYS A 63 -9.94 -5.14 -27.53
C LYS A 63 -9.60 -3.79 -28.15
N PRO A 64 -8.68 -3.04 -27.53
CA PRO A 64 -8.19 -1.78 -28.06
C PRO A 64 -7.19 -2.03 -29.22
N ILE A 65 -7.07 -1.06 -30.11
CA ILE A 65 -6.04 -0.95 -31.11
C ILE A 65 -5.60 0.51 -31.24
N TYR A 66 -4.29 0.73 -31.25
CA TYR A 66 -3.73 2.07 -31.43
C TYR A 66 -3.32 2.26 -32.88
N LEU A 67 -3.67 3.42 -33.42
CA LEU A 67 -3.41 3.83 -34.79
C LEU A 67 -2.77 5.21 -34.81
N GLU A 68 -1.74 5.38 -35.61
CA GLU A 68 -1.07 6.65 -35.84
C GLU A 68 -0.76 6.81 -37.31
N LYS A 69 -0.60 8.06 -37.83
CA LYS A 69 -0.37 8.30 -39.27
C LYS A 69 0.84 7.57 -39.82
N ASN A 70 1.89 7.44 -38.99
CA ASN A 70 3.16 6.80 -39.38
C ASN A 70 3.31 5.35 -38.86
N ILE A 71 2.36 4.86 -38.09
CA ILE A 71 2.33 3.51 -37.52
C ILE A 71 1.08 2.82 -38.07
N GLU A 72 1.27 1.68 -38.74
CA GLU A 72 0.16 1.02 -39.39
C GLU A 72 -0.89 0.53 -38.40
N GLN A 73 -0.47 -0.12 -37.32
CA GLN A 73 -1.29 -0.57 -36.21
C GLN A 73 -0.41 -1.02 -35.06
N LEU A 74 -0.87 -0.86 -33.83
CA LEU A 74 -0.33 -1.50 -32.63
C LEU A 74 -1.46 -2.32 -31.99
N ASP A 75 -1.26 -3.64 -31.93
CA ASP A 75 -2.16 -4.56 -31.23
C ASP A 75 -1.92 -4.43 -29.74
N LEU A 76 -2.99 -4.17 -28.99
CA LEU A 76 -2.94 -3.96 -27.55
C LEU A 76 -3.61 -5.13 -26.82
N PRO A 77 -3.30 -5.40 -25.55
CA PRO A 77 -3.97 -6.43 -24.77
C PRO A 77 -5.48 -6.16 -24.64
N GLU A 78 -6.24 -7.21 -24.40
CA GLU A 78 -7.67 -7.09 -24.07
C GLU A 78 -7.83 -6.42 -22.70
N VAL A 79 -8.88 -5.61 -22.57
CA VAL A 79 -9.19 -4.90 -21.33
C VAL A 79 -10.57 -5.30 -20.81
N GLU A 80 -10.77 -5.20 -19.52
CA GLU A 80 -12.04 -5.59 -18.87
C GLU A 80 -13.07 -4.46 -18.92
N SER A 81 -12.61 -3.20 -18.97
CA SER A 81 -13.48 -2.01 -18.98
C SER A 81 -12.84 -0.82 -19.69
N PHE A 82 -13.54 0.32 -19.70
CA PHE A 82 -13.03 1.58 -20.25
C PHE A 82 -12.36 2.49 -19.22
N ILE A 83 -12.11 2.02 -17.99
CA ILE A 83 -11.54 2.85 -16.92
C ILE A 83 -10.18 3.44 -17.31
N SER A 84 -9.32 2.64 -17.93
CA SER A 84 -8.00 3.09 -18.40
C SER A 84 -8.05 4.16 -19.50
N PHE A 85 -9.21 4.36 -20.11
CA PHE A 85 -9.40 5.31 -21.23
C PHE A 85 -10.20 6.55 -20.83
N THR A 86 -10.42 6.77 -19.54
CA THR A 86 -10.99 8.01 -19.02
C THR A 86 -9.97 9.16 -19.09
N GLU A 87 -10.45 10.40 -19.05
CA GLU A 87 -9.62 11.61 -19.09
C GLU A 87 -8.45 11.57 -18.08
N ASN A 88 -8.68 11.01 -16.90
CA ASN A 88 -7.68 10.94 -15.83
C ASN A 88 -6.65 9.80 -16.00
N ASN A 89 -6.95 8.77 -16.79
CA ASN A 89 -6.14 7.55 -16.84
C ASN A 89 -5.49 7.30 -18.21
N ILE A 90 -5.95 7.99 -19.26
CA ILE A 90 -5.53 7.69 -20.63
C ILE A 90 -4.05 7.99 -20.90
N ASP A 91 -3.50 9.02 -20.28
CA ASP A 91 -2.09 9.37 -20.43
C ASP A 91 -1.18 8.30 -19.84
N GLU A 92 -1.54 7.74 -18.69
CA GLU A 92 -0.82 6.64 -18.07
C GLU A 92 -0.88 5.37 -18.93
N TYR A 93 -2.07 5.04 -19.45
CA TYR A 93 -2.24 3.91 -20.38
C TYR A 93 -1.38 4.09 -21.64
N TYR A 94 -1.36 5.32 -22.20
CA TYR A 94 -0.55 5.64 -23.38
C TYR A 94 0.94 5.43 -23.13
N ILE A 95 1.46 5.91 -22.00
CA ILE A 95 2.88 5.76 -21.62
C ILE A 95 3.23 4.27 -21.42
N ARG A 96 2.44 3.54 -20.65
CA ARG A 96 2.72 2.14 -20.32
C ARG A 96 2.53 1.19 -21.50
N GLU A 97 1.41 1.30 -22.20
CA GLU A 97 0.99 0.28 -23.15
C GLU A 97 1.38 0.59 -24.59
N ILE A 98 1.44 1.85 -24.96
CA ILE A 98 1.76 2.27 -26.33
C ILE A 98 3.24 2.61 -26.45
N LEU A 99 3.77 3.44 -25.56
CA LEU A 99 5.19 3.78 -25.56
C LEU A 99 6.08 2.69 -24.94
N LYS A 100 5.51 1.80 -24.14
CA LYS A 100 6.23 0.78 -23.35
C LYS A 100 7.30 1.40 -22.43
N GLU A 101 6.98 2.56 -21.88
CA GLU A 101 7.81 3.28 -20.94
C GLU A 101 7.21 3.25 -19.54
N ASN A 102 8.04 3.49 -18.53
CA ASN A 102 7.56 3.74 -17.17
C ASN A 102 6.96 5.14 -17.08
N THR A 103 5.92 5.30 -16.27
CA THR A 103 5.38 6.63 -15.94
C THR A 103 6.42 7.46 -15.18
N GLU A 104 6.21 8.77 -15.10
CA GLU A 104 7.06 9.67 -14.28
C GLU A 104 7.11 9.20 -12.82
N GLU A 105 5.98 8.74 -12.29
CA GLU A 105 5.87 8.23 -10.92
C GLU A 105 6.68 6.92 -10.74
N GLU A 106 6.61 6.01 -11.71
CA GLU A 106 7.40 4.77 -11.69
C GLU A 106 8.90 5.03 -11.85
N LYS A 107 9.29 5.95 -12.72
CA LYS A 107 10.70 6.39 -12.90
C LYS A 107 11.22 6.97 -11.57
N THR A 108 10.46 7.89 -10.97
CA THR A 108 10.81 8.51 -9.68
C THR A 108 10.92 7.47 -8.57
N THR A 109 10.00 6.52 -8.51
CA THR A 109 10.05 5.42 -7.53
C THR A 109 11.30 4.56 -7.69
N LEU A 110 11.65 4.17 -8.92
CA LEU A 110 12.84 3.36 -9.19
C LEU A 110 14.13 4.12 -8.84
N GLU A 111 14.17 5.42 -9.09
CA GLU A 111 15.28 6.29 -8.70
C GLU A 111 15.42 6.38 -7.18
N ILE A 112 14.33 6.58 -6.47
CA ILE A 112 14.33 6.63 -4.99
C ILE A 112 14.82 5.31 -4.39
N ILE A 113 14.37 4.16 -4.90
CA ILE A 113 14.82 2.85 -4.43
C ILE A 113 16.32 2.66 -4.70
N ARG A 114 16.80 3.06 -5.89
CA ARG A 114 18.24 3.00 -6.23
C ARG A 114 19.06 3.88 -5.29
N ASP A 115 18.62 5.12 -5.10
CA ASP A 115 19.33 6.10 -4.28
C ASP A 115 19.28 5.71 -2.79
N ALA A 116 18.19 5.06 -2.34
CA ALA A 116 18.10 4.46 -1.01
C ALA A 116 19.14 3.36 -0.80
N LYS A 117 19.30 2.46 -1.77
CA LYS A 117 20.34 1.40 -1.74
C LYS A 117 21.73 1.99 -1.65
N GLU A 118 22.02 2.98 -2.47
CA GLU A 118 23.30 3.66 -2.48
C GLU A 118 23.59 4.33 -1.14
N LEU A 119 22.64 5.08 -0.60
CA LEU A 119 22.78 5.71 0.71
C LEU A 119 22.91 4.68 1.84
N HIS A 120 22.18 3.58 1.78
CA HIS A 120 22.32 2.49 2.76
C HIS A 120 23.76 2.00 2.86
N GLU A 121 24.42 1.77 1.71
CA GLU A 121 25.83 1.37 1.68
C GLU A 121 26.77 2.47 2.20
N TYR A 122 26.50 3.73 1.89
CA TYR A 122 27.30 4.84 2.41
C TYR A 122 27.19 4.97 3.94
N LEU A 123 25.99 4.86 4.49
CA LEU A 123 25.74 4.90 5.93
C LEU A 123 26.45 3.74 6.66
N ARG A 124 26.52 2.56 6.03
CA ARG A 124 27.24 1.42 6.56
C ARG A 124 28.76 1.63 6.49
N ASN A 125 29.26 2.01 5.31
CA ASN A 125 30.69 2.04 5.04
C ASN A 125 31.42 3.23 5.69
N TYR A 126 30.78 4.39 5.78
CA TYR A 126 31.39 5.62 6.31
C TYR A 126 30.89 6.00 7.71
N GLY A 127 29.68 5.57 8.09
CA GLY A 127 29.10 5.87 9.41
C GLY A 127 29.16 4.72 10.39
N ASN A 128 29.41 3.49 9.92
CA ASN A 128 29.33 2.26 10.72
C ASN A 128 28.02 2.16 11.53
N LEU A 129 26.91 2.61 10.91
CA LEU A 129 25.62 2.67 11.55
C LEU A 129 24.90 1.32 11.48
N SER A 130 24.24 0.96 12.59
CA SER A 130 23.33 -0.19 12.61
C SER A 130 22.09 0.07 11.73
N ASP A 131 21.40 -1.00 11.35
CA ASP A 131 20.22 -0.87 10.48
C ASP A 131 19.08 -0.06 11.14
N LYS A 132 18.99 -0.03 12.48
CA LYS A 132 18.04 0.80 13.22
C LYS A 132 18.44 2.28 13.28
N ASP A 133 19.72 2.57 13.24
CA ASP A 133 20.25 3.92 13.35
C ASP A 133 20.19 4.69 12.03
N LYS A 134 20.37 3.98 10.91
CA LYS A 134 20.34 4.59 9.57
C LYS A 134 19.07 5.42 9.31
N PRO A 135 17.84 4.89 9.54
CA PRO A 135 16.61 5.67 9.34
C PRO A 135 16.54 6.90 10.24
N LEU A 136 17.08 6.84 11.46
CA LEU A 136 17.10 7.97 12.38
C LEU A 136 18.02 9.09 11.88
N VAL A 137 19.22 8.75 11.42
CA VAL A 137 20.15 9.73 10.84
C VAL A 137 19.53 10.39 9.61
N VAL A 138 18.94 9.62 8.70
CA VAL A 138 18.25 10.14 7.51
C VAL A 138 17.09 11.06 7.91
N SER A 139 16.23 10.63 8.82
CA SER A 139 15.10 11.41 9.32
C SER A 139 15.55 12.75 9.91
N GLY A 140 16.59 12.73 10.74
CA GLY A 140 17.14 13.93 11.36
C GLY A 140 17.71 14.91 10.33
N ILE A 141 18.44 14.42 9.33
CA ILE A 141 18.99 15.25 8.26
C ILE A 141 17.85 15.89 7.43
N LEU A 142 16.81 15.13 7.07
CA LEU A 142 15.67 15.65 6.32
C LEU A 142 14.91 16.75 7.10
N LEU A 143 14.75 16.60 8.42
CA LEU A 143 14.18 17.65 9.26
C LEU A 143 15.08 18.89 9.32
N ALA A 144 16.42 18.71 9.36
CA ALA A 144 17.36 19.84 9.32
C ALA A 144 17.31 20.56 7.97
N LEU A 145 17.21 19.82 6.85
CA LEU A 145 17.08 20.40 5.52
C LEU A 145 15.82 21.25 5.39
N LYS A 146 14.71 20.87 6.05
CA LYS A 146 13.49 21.70 6.08
C LYS A 146 13.71 23.07 6.71
N GLU A 147 14.69 23.23 7.59
CA GLU A 147 15.06 24.49 8.20
C GLU A 147 15.74 25.48 7.25
N MET A 148 16.16 25.03 6.06
CA MET A 148 16.65 25.92 5.00
C MET A 148 15.58 26.90 4.55
N ASP A 149 14.31 26.49 4.57
CA ASP A 149 13.17 27.36 4.20
C ASP A 149 13.01 28.57 5.15
N TYR A 150 13.54 28.46 6.35
CA TYR A 150 13.50 29.49 7.39
C TYR A 150 14.84 30.20 7.61
N ASN A 151 15.85 29.92 6.77
CA ASN A 151 17.22 30.42 6.90
C ASN A 151 17.91 30.07 8.23
N ASN A 152 17.52 28.96 8.85
CA ASN A 152 18.10 28.49 10.12
C ASN A 152 19.13 27.37 9.93
N PHE A 153 19.29 26.88 8.71
CA PHE A 153 20.25 25.86 8.34
C PHE A 153 20.72 26.05 6.91
N SER A 154 21.99 25.74 6.64
CA SER A 154 22.58 25.75 5.29
C SER A 154 23.56 24.62 5.14
N LEU A 155 23.69 24.05 3.93
CA LEU A 155 24.71 23.04 3.62
C LEU A 155 26.15 23.58 3.88
N HIS A 156 26.36 24.87 3.67
CA HIS A 156 27.67 25.53 3.92
C HIS A 156 28.05 25.59 5.42
N ASP A 157 27.09 25.39 6.32
CA ASP A 157 27.37 25.30 7.76
C ASP A 157 28.13 24.05 8.12
N LEU A 158 28.01 22.96 7.33
CA LEU A 158 28.66 21.69 7.54
C LEU A 158 30.11 21.71 7.01
N ASN A 159 31.06 21.95 7.88
CA ASN A 159 32.46 22.19 7.54
C ASN A 159 33.46 21.37 8.37
N GLY A 160 32.99 20.38 9.14
CA GLY A 160 33.84 19.51 9.94
C GLY A 160 34.56 20.22 11.11
N ASN A 161 34.00 21.30 11.64
CA ASN A 161 34.57 22.01 12.78
C ASN A 161 34.53 21.11 14.04
N LYS A 162 35.67 21.02 14.75
CA LYS A 162 35.80 20.17 15.95
C LYS A 162 35.19 20.76 17.22
N ILE A 163 35.03 22.10 17.30
CA ILE A 163 34.47 22.78 18.48
C ILE A 163 32.94 22.82 18.40
N TYR A 164 32.39 23.06 17.23
CA TYR A 164 30.97 23.05 16.93
C TYR A 164 30.75 22.12 15.75
N THR A 165 30.45 20.88 16.06
CA THR A 165 30.45 19.79 15.11
C THR A 165 29.28 19.86 14.13
N ASP A 166 29.38 19.16 13.00
CA ASP A 166 28.29 19.09 12.03
C ASP A 166 27.03 18.45 12.62
N GLY A 167 27.21 17.46 13.50
CA GLY A 167 26.10 16.85 14.26
C GLY A 167 25.39 17.84 15.18
N GLU A 168 26.12 18.68 15.90
CA GLU A 168 25.52 19.74 16.76
C GLU A 168 24.72 20.75 15.93
N LYS A 169 25.18 21.11 14.74
CA LYS A 169 24.46 22.02 13.82
C LYS A 169 23.17 21.39 13.31
N ILE A 170 23.22 20.11 12.90
CA ILE A 170 22.03 19.35 12.49
C ILE A 170 21.06 19.22 13.66
N MET A 171 21.52 18.85 14.86
CA MET A 171 20.67 18.73 16.05
C MET A 171 20.02 20.04 16.44
N ARG A 172 20.72 21.18 16.28
CA ARG A 172 20.12 22.50 16.47
C ARG A 172 18.99 22.74 15.49
N ALA A 173 19.20 22.47 14.21
CA ALA A 173 18.17 22.61 13.19
C ALA A 173 16.96 21.71 13.47
N ILE A 174 17.16 20.44 13.87
CA ILE A 174 16.09 19.53 14.32
C ILE A 174 15.33 20.15 15.49
N SER A 175 16.03 20.64 16.52
CA SER A 175 15.40 21.28 17.69
C SER A 175 14.55 22.49 17.30
N ASP A 176 15.02 23.31 16.37
CA ASP A 176 14.29 24.50 15.90
C ASP A 176 13.06 24.10 15.07
N ASN A 177 13.14 23.02 14.28
CA ASN A 177 11.97 22.44 13.59
C ASN A 177 10.92 21.95 14.59
N LEU A 178 11.32 21.15 15.57
CA LEU A 178 10.41 20.64 16.59
C LEU A 178 9.81 21.71 17.49
N LYS A 179 10.48 22.85 17.71
CA LYS A 179 9.90 24.00 18.43
C LYS A 179 8.79 24.71 17.66
N ARG A 180 8.92 24.80 16.34
CA ARG A 180 7.87 25.36 15.47
C ARG A 180 6.68 24.44 15.31
N SER A 181 6.92 23.14 15.38
CA SER A 181 5.87 22.14 15.29
C SER A 181 5.16 21.97 16.62
N TYR A 182 3.84 21.89 16.61
CA TYR A 182 3.08 21.58 17.81
C TYR A 182 3.04 20.06 17.98
N ILE A 183 3.77 19.55 18.95
CA ILE A 183 3.71 18.16 19.41
C ILE A 183 2.97 18.14 20.73
N SER A 184 1.96 17.29 20.84
CA SER A 184 0.97 17.32 21.94
C SER A 184 1.57 17.20 23.34
N LYS A 185 2.70 16.48 23.50
CA LYS A 185 3.37 16.28 24.80
C LYS A 185 4.83 16.70 24.71
N GLU A 186 5.31 17.48 25.66
CA GLU A 186 6.75 17.84 25.77
C GLU A 186 7.66 16.61 25.99
N GLU A 187 7.14 15.55 26.55
CA GLU A 187 7.87 14.29 26.70
C GLU A 187 8.19 13.65 25.35
N GLU A 188 7.29 13.75 24.39
CA GLU A 188 7.51 13.23 23.04
C GLU A 188 8.60 14.02 22.30
N LYS A 189 8.67 15.35 22.48
CA LYS A 189 9.77 16.15 21.93
C LYS A 189 11.12 15.72 22.49
N LYS A 190 11.19 15.49 23.80
CA LYS A 190 12.41 15.00 24.46
C LYS A 190 12.80 13.63 23.94
N ARG A 191 11.83 12.75 23.74
CA ARG A 191 12.03 11.40 23.18
C ARG A 191 12.58 11.48 21.77
N LEU A 192 11.99 12.31 20.90
CA LEU A 192 12.49 12.54 19.53
C LEU A 192 13.92 13.06 19.52
N LEU A 193 14.22 14.09 20.32
CA LEU A 193 15.58 14.62 20.43
C LEU A 193 16.58 13.56 20.93
N SER A 194 16.16 12.70 21.87
CA SER A 194 16.97 11.59 22.35
C SER A 194 17.23 10.54 21.26
N GLN A 195 16.26 10.25 20.38
CA GLN A 195 16.48 9.33 19.26
C GLN A 195 17.45 9.93 18.23
N PHE A 196 17.39 11.23 17.99
CA PHE A 196 18.29 11.92 17.07
C PHE A 196 19.68 12.19 17.64
N SER A 197 19.91 12.02 18.97
CA SER A 197 21.21 12.31 19.58
C SER A 197 22.36 11.52 18.97
N ILE A 198 22.08 10.36 18.38
CA ILE A 198 23.05 9.57 17.63
C ILE A 198 23.82 10.38 16.58
N ILE A 199 23.19 11.41 16.01
CA ILE A 199 23.78 12.29 14.99
C ILE A 199 24.97 13.08 15.56
N GLN A 200 24.84 13.60 16.79
CA GLN A 200 25.91 14.34 17.45
C GLN A 200 26.86 13.44 18.26
N ASP A 201 26.35 12.35 18.84
CA ASP A 201 27.09 11.53 19.79
C ASP A 201 28.05 10.55 19.08
N THR A 202 27.79 10.22 17.82
CA THR A 202 28.62 9.30 17.05
C THR A 202 29.85 10.01 16.47
N VAL A 203 31.02 9.73 17.04
CA VAL A 203 32.29 10.40 16.68
C VAL A 203 32.61 10.27 15.19
N ILE A 204 32.50 9.05 14.63
CA ILE A 204 32.78 8.78 13.21
C ILE A 204 31.98 9.67 12.27
N LEU A 205 30.73 10.00 12.61
CA LEU A 205 29.87 10.84 11.77
C LEU A 205 30.35 12.30 11.71
N ASN A 206 31.07 12.75 12.75
CA ASN A 206 31.47 14.12 12.96
C ASN A 206 32.96 14.39 12.63
N GLU A 207 33.74 13.37 12.36
CA GLU A 207 35.14 13.50 11.95
C GLU A 207 35.28 13.49 10.42
N ILE A 208 36.28 14.23 9.91
CA ILE A 208 36.57 14.25 8.47
C ILE A 208 37.07 12.84 8.06
N ASN A 209 36.35 12.21 7.16
CA ASN A 209 36.71 10.95 6.56
C ASN A 209 37.74 11.20 5.43
N GLU A 210 38.86 10.48 5.44
CA GLU A 210 39.94 10.69 4.48
C GLU A 210 39.51 10.41 3.01
N VAL A 211 38.57 9.46 2.80
CA VAL A 211 38.08 9.12 1.46
C VAL A 211 37.11 10.16 0.94
N LEU A 212 36.24 10.68 1.82
CA LEU A 212 35.23 11.68 1.46
C LEU A 212 35.78 13.10 1.41
N GLY A 213 36.89 13.38 2.10
CA GLY A 213 37.44 14.74 2.27
C GLY A 213 36.53 15.68 3.10
N LYS A 214 35.48 15.17 3.71
CA LYS A 214 34.50 15.85 4.55
C LYS A 214 33.94 14.89 5.62
N THR A 215 33.11 15.40 6.54
CA THR A 215 32.42 14.53 7.48
C THR A 215 31.37 13.66 6.79
N PRO A 216 31.11 12.43 7.26
CA PRO A 216 30.00 11.63 6.74
C PRO A 216 28.66 12.37 6.81
N LEU A 217 28.37 13.13 7.87
CA LEU A 217 27.14 13.93 7.97
C LEU A 217 27.03 14.98 6.86
N CYS A 218 28.10 15.70 6.56
CA CYS A 218 28.11 16.63 5.43
C CYS A 218 27.78 15.90 4.12
N PHE A 219 28.44 14.78 3.87
CA PHE A 219 28.23 13.96 2.66
C PHE A 219 26.79 13.44 2.55
N TYR A 220 26.22 12.88 3.63
CA TYR A 220 24.85 12.38 3.62
C TYR A 220 23.84 13.51 3.45
N THR A 221 24.10 14.67 4.02
CA THR A 221 23.22 15.84 3.91
C THR A 221 23.18 16.37 2.47
N GLU A 222 24.32 16.46 1.81
CA GLU A 222 24.40 16.82 0.38
C GLU A 222 23.68 15.78 -0.48
N PHE A 223 23.94 14.49 -0.27
CA PHE A 223 23.28 13.41 -1.01
C PHE A 223 21.75 13.46 -0.87
N LEU A 224 21.26 13.57 0.37
CA LEU A 224 19.83 13.66 0.63
C LEU A 224 19.20 14.92 0.05
N TYR A 225 19.91 16.05 0.08
CA TYR A 225 19.43 17.30 -0.52
C TYR A 225 19.27 17.17 -2.03
N GLU A 226 20.26 16.64 -2.72
CA GLU A 226 20.28 16.52 -4.18
C GLU A 226 19.30 15.45 -4.70
N LYS A 227 19.22 14.30 -4.01
CA LYS A 227 18.52 13.11 -4.51
C LYS A 227 17.09 12.98 -4.02
N MET A 228 16.78 13.44 -2.82
CA MET A 228 15.50 13.17 -2.17
C MET A 228 14.74 14.41 -1.75
N TYR A 229 15.41 15.37 -1.12
CA TYR A 229 14.71 16.48 -0.48
C TYR A 229 13.92 17.31 -1.49
N GLN A 230 14.46 17.52 -2.69
CA GLN A 230 13.78 18.26 -3.77
C GLN A 230 12.52 17.51 -4.22
N THR A 231 12.60 16.20 -4.38
CA THR A 231 11.45 15.37 -4.75
C THR A 231 10.36 15.42 -3.69
N ILE A 232 10.70 15.26 -2.41
CA ILE A 232 9.75 15.33 -1.29
C ILE A 232 9.08 16.72 -1.22
N ARG A 233 9.85 17.79 -1.45
CA ARG A 233 9.37 19.16 -1.33
C ARG A 233 8.42 19.59 -2.43
N TYR A 234 8.66 19.15 -3.68
CA TYR A 234 7.93 19.64 -4.85
C TYR A 234 6.83 18.69 -5.33
N HIS A 235 6.87 17.41 -4.96
CA HIS A 235 5.82 16.46 -5.33
C HIS A 235 4.75 16.40 -4.24
N ASN A 236 3.69 17.17 -4.42
CA ASN A 236 2.50 17.15 -3.56
C ASN A 236 1.62 15.95 -3.95
N THR A 237 2.20 14.74 -3.92
CA THR A 237 1.52 13.51 -4.31
C THR A 237 1.24 12.64 -3.10
N SER A 238 0.21 11.79 -3.19
CA SER A 238 -0.09 10.73 -2.24
C SER A 238 1.01 9.66 -2.16
N GLU A 239 2.07 9.75 -2.99
CA GLU A 239 3.21 8.85 -2.95
C GLU A 239 3.98 9.00 -1.64
N ASP A 240 4.05 7.90 -0.90
CA ASP A 240 4.90 7.82 0.29
C ASP A 240 6.34 7.47 -0.11
N TYR A 241 7.02 8.41 -0.77
CA TYR A 241 8.43 8.26 -1.15
C TYR A 241 9.33 7.99 0.07
N LEU A 242 9.02 8.59 1.21
CA LEU A 242 9.74 8.33 2.45
C LEU A 242 9.47 6.93 2.99
N GLY A 243 8.23 6.48 3.01
CA GLY A 243 7.88 5.12 3.43
C GLY A 243 8.54 4.07 2.53
N ARG A 244 8.59 4.29 1.21
CA ARG A 244 9.32 3.42 0.27
C ARG A 244 10.83 3.43 0.53
N PHE A 245 11.38 4.61 0.74
CA PHE A 245 12.80 4.76 1.08
C PHE A 245 13.13 4.02 2.38
N TYR A 246 12.35 4.21 3.44
CA TYR A 246 12.53 3.49 4.70
C TYR A 246 12.25 1.99 4.56
N GLY A 247 11.29 1.59 3.72
CA GLY A 247 11.04 0.20 3.38
C GLY A 247 12.28 -0.50 2.81
N GLU A 248 13.02 0.18 1.95
CA GLU A 248 14.28 -0.32 1.42
C GLU A 248 15.32 -0.51 2.54
N PHE A 249 15.49 0.46 3.45
CA PHE A 249 16.39 0.30 4.60
C PHE A 249 16.01 -0.87 5.50
N MET A 250 14.72 -1.07 5.72
CA MET A 250 14.23 -2.14 6.58
C MET A 250 14.34 -3.52 5.93
N SER A 251 14.34 -3.61 4.60
CA SER A 251 14.53 -4.86 3.86
C SER A 251 15.92 -5.48 4.08
N TYR A 252 16.92 -4.64 4.37
CA TYR A 252 18.31 -5.09 4.68
C TYR A 252 18.49 -5.55 6.12
N SER A 253 17.56 -5.25 7.03
CA SER A 253 17.62 -5.70 8.44
C SER A 253 17.39 -7.22 8.58
N GLY A 254 17.79 -7.99 7.58
CA GLY A 254 17.53 -9.41 7.36
C GLY A 254 17.60 -10.28 8.62
N GLY A 255 16.45 -10.67 9.14
CA GLY A 255 16.30 -11.51 10.33
C GLY A 255 15.80 -10.76 11.57
N GLU A 256 16.25 -9.55 11.86
CA GLU A 256 15.75 -8.78 13.02
C GLU A 256 14.43 -8.03 12.72
N GLY A 257 14.21 -7.55 11.48
CA GLY A 257 12.95 -6.93 11.07
C GLY A 257 11.79 -7.93 11.07
N GLN A 258 12.02 -9.16 10.60
CA GLN A 258 11.03 -10.25 10.70
C GLN A 258 10.83 -10.73 12.16
N SER A 259 11.87 -10.67 13.00
CA SER A 259 11.76 -11.03 14.42
C SER A 259 10.97 -10.02 15.25
N LEU A 260 10.81 -8.77 14.76
CA LEU A 260 10.04 -7.71 15.41
C LEU A 260 8.59 -7.62 14.90
N GLY A 261 8.19 -8.42 13.91
CA GLY A 261 6.83 -8.43 13.36
C GLY A 261 6.44 -7.13 12.64
N ILE A 262 7.42 -6.31 12.21
CA ILE A 262 7.17 -5.04 11.53
C ILE A 262 6.94 -5.32 10.05
N ILE A 263 5.73 -5.06 9.61
CA ILE A 263 5.30 -5.19 8.22
C ILE A 263 4.79 -3.83 7.75
N LEU A 264 5.49 -3.22 6.81
CA LEU A 264 5.03 -1.96 6.21
C LEU A 264 3.83 -2.23 5.30
N THR A 265 2.77 -1.45 5.48
CA THR A 265 1.56 -1.58 4.66
C THR A 265 1.80 -0.98 3.28
N PRO A 266 1.58 -1.74 2.20
CA PRO A 266 1.74 -1.23 0.84
C PRO A 266 0.77 -0.07 0.55
N LYS A 267 1.22 0.92 -0.23
CA LYS A 267 0.43 2.12 -0.58
C LYS A 267 -0.95 1.80 -1.14
N HIS A 268 -1.03 0.84 -2.08
CA HIS A 268 -2.31 0.48 -2.70
C HIS A 268 -3.33 -0.03 -1.68
N ILE A 269 -2.86 -0.65 -0.58
CA ILE A 269 -3.71 -1.07 0.54
C ILE A 269 -4.12 0.14 1.39
N CYS A 270 -3.19 1.09 1.65
CA CYS A 270 -3.55 2.31 2.39
C CYS A 270 -4.63 3.10 1.65
N ASN A 271 -4.50 3.29 0.34
CA ASN A 271 -5.50 3.96 -0.48
C ASN A 271 -6.83 3.17 -0.53
N LEU A 272 -6.76 1.84 -0.65
CA LEU A 272 -7.95 1.00 -0.65
C LEU A 272 -8.75 1.11 0.66
N PHE A 273 -8.08 1.32 1.80
CA PHE A 273 -8.74 1.54 3.10
C PHE A 273 -9.61 2.78 3.07
N SER A 274 -9.06 3.92 2.67
CA SER A 274 -9.80 5.20 2.58
C SER A 274 -10.99 5.09 1.63
N GLU A 275 -10.82 4.40 0.48
CA GLU A 275 -11.87 4.18 -0.52
C GLU A 275 -12.99 3.26 0.02
N LEU A 276 -12.66 2.13 0.68
CA LEU A 276 -13.65 1.18 1.21
C LEU A 276 -14.55 1.75 2.31
N ILE A 277 -14.02 2.66 3.12
CA ILE A 277 -14.81 3.32 4.16
C ILE A 277 -15.43 4.62 3.70
N ASP A 278 -15.15 5.07 2.46
CA ASP A 278 -15.62 6.35 1.93
C ASP A 278 -15.22 7.51 2.86
N LEU A 279 -13.90 7.65 3.08
CA LEU A 279 -13.30 8.63 4.00
C LEU A 279 -13.71 10.06 3.62
N LYS A 280 -14.05 10.88 4.61
CA LYS A 280 -14.51 12.25 4.40
C LYS A 280 -13.57 13.28 5.03
N PRO A 281 -13.50 14.53 4.51
CA PRO A 281 -12.65 15.59 5.05
C PRO A 281 -12.90 15.95 6.53
N ASN A 282 -14.06 15.63 7.06
CA ASN A 282 -14.42 15.90 8.46
C ASN A 282 -14.24 14.70 9.38
N ASP A 283 -13.80 13.56 8.89
CA ASP A 283 -13.51 12.40 9.73
C ASP A 283 -12.30 12.63 10.63
N ILE A 284 -12.29 11.95 11.76
CA ILE A 284 -11.17 11.89 12.68
C ILE A 284 -10.65 10.46 12.67
N VAL A 285 -9.40 10.28 12.26
CA VAL A 285 -8.76 8.98 12.05
C VAL A 285 -7.91 8.62 13.26
N LEU A 286 -8.01 7.37 13.71
CA LEU A 286 -7.16 6.75 14.72
C LEU A 286 -6.47 5.51 14.13
N ASP A 287 -5.14 5.55 14.03
CA ASP A 287 -4.28 4.39 13.72
C ASP A 287 -3.47 3.99 14.96
N PRO A 288 -3.88 2.93 15.68
CA PRO A 288 -3.23 2.55 16.93
C PRO A 288 -1.93 1.76 16.77
N CYS A 289 -1.54 1.42 15.55
CA CYS A 289 -0.30 0.71 15.20
C CYS A 289 0.36 1.37 13.98
N CYS A 290 0.58 2.69 14.06
CA CYS A 290 0.82 3.50 12.87
C CYS A 290 2.17 3.26 12.16
N GLY A 291 3.11 2.56 12.79
CA GLY A 291 4.39 2.24 12.16
C GLY A 291 5.12 3.50 11.67
N THR A 292 5.33 3.59 10.35
CA THR A 292 5.89 4.79 9.69
C THR A 292 4.84 5.87 9.36
N GLY A 293 3.58 5.66 9.72
CA GLY A 293 2.47 6.57 9.45
C GLY A 293 1.83 6.39 8.07
N GLY A 294 1.96 5.21 7.45
CA GLY A 294 1.50 4.97 6.08
C GLY A 294 0.01 5.25 5.87
N PHE A 295 -0.88 4.74 6.74
CA PHE A 295 -2.32 5.04 6.69
C PHE A 295 -2.57 6.53 6.89
N LEU A 296 -2.01 7.13 7.94
CA LEU A 296 -2.23 8.54 8.27
C LEU A 296 -1.79 9.49 7.13
N VAL A 297 -0.71 9.14 6.41
CA VAL A 297 -0.26 9.90 5.24
C VAL A 297 -1.25 9.75 4.07
N ALA A 298 -1.70 8.52 3.78
CA ALA A 298 -2.67 8.27 2.71
C ALA A 298 -3.99 8.99 2.99
N ASP A 299 -4.50 8.87 4.22
CA ASP A 299 -5.72 9.52 4.67
C ASP A 299 -5.63 11.05 4.61
N MET A 300 -4.50 11.61 5.05
CA MET A 300 -4.24 13.04 4.95
C MET A 300 -4.40 13.54 3.51
N TYR A 301 -3.79 12.85 2.55
CA TYR A 301 -3.88 13.25 1.14
C TYR A 301 -5.29 13.07 0.58
N ASP A 302 -5.96 11.96 0.89
CA ASP A 302 -7.33 11.74 0.44
C ASP A 302 -8.28 12.81 0.99
N MET A 303 -8.21 13.08 2.29
CA MET A 303 -9.02 14.12 2.94
C MET A 303 -8.71 15.51 2.38
N LEU A 304 -7.43 15.87 2.17
CA LEU A 304 -7.01 17.16 1.61
C LEU A 304 -7.48 17.36 0.17
N ASN A 305 -7.46 16.31 -0.65
CA ASN A 305 -7.93 16.35 -2.03
C ASN A 305 -9.45 16.56 -2.11
N ASN A 306 -10.18 16.06 -1.14
CA ASN A 306 -11.64 16.19 -1.05
C ASN A 306 -12.09 17.43 -0.25
N ALA A 307 -11.18 18.11 0.47
CA ALA A 307 -11.47 19.31 1.24
C ALA A 307 -11.60 20.56 0.35
N THR A 308 -12.70 21.29 0.51
CA THR A 308 -13.01 22.48 -0.29
C THR A 308 -12.60 23.80 0.40
N LEU A 309 -12.55 23.79 1.73
CA LEU A 309 -12.25 24.98 2.54
C LEU A 309 -10.85 24.91 3.14
N ASP A 310 -10.14 26.04 3.21
CA ASP A 310 -8.83 26.11 3.85
C ASP A 310 -8.88 25.80 5.36
N SER A 311 -10.03 26.07 6.01
CA SER A 311 -10.26 25.70 7.42
C SER A 311 -10.34 24.19 7.60
N GLU A 312 -10.92 23.44 6.64
CA GLU A 312 -10.95 21.98 6.64
C GLU A 312 -9.53 21.44 6.47
N LYS A 313 -8.78 21.94 5.48
CA LYS A 313 -7.39 21.55 5.26
C LYS A 313 -6.52 21.78 6.50
N LEU A 314 -6.67 22.92 7.15
CA LEU A 314 -5.97 23.20 8.41
C LEU A 314 -6.38 22.23 9.52
N SER A 315 -7.67 21.90 9.63
CA SER A 315 -8.17 20.95 10.62
C SER A 315 -7.59 19.54 10.40
N ILE A 316 -7.57 19.06 9.15
CA ILE A 316 -6.97 17.77 8.78
C ILE A 316 -5.51 17.72 9.22
N MET A 317 -4.72 18.75 8.90
CA MET A 317 -3.29 18.79 9.18
C MET A 317 -2.94 19.01 10.67
N THR A 318 -3.93 19.32 11.52
CA THR A 318 -3.64 19.69 12.92
C THR A 318 -4.42 18.91 13.96
N LYS A 319 -5.61 18.36 13.63
CA LYS A 319 -6.55 17.87 14.65
C LYS A 319 -7.22 16.52 14.35
N GLN A 320 -7.09 15.98 13.13
CA GLN A 320 -7.93 14.86 12.69
C GLN A 320 -7.18 13.55 12.55
N LEU A 321 -5.85 13.55 12.65
CA LEU A 321 -5.01 12.37 12.46
C LEU A 321 -4.32 12.01 13.76
N TYR A 322 -4.67 10.87 14.34
CA TYR A 322 -4.12 10.35 15.60
C TYR A 322 -3.46 9.00 15.38
N GLY A 323 -2.33 8.77 16.06
CA GLY A 323 -1.64 7.48 15.95
C GLY A 323 -0.92 7.08 17.23
N PHE A 324 -0.78 5.76 17.41
CA PHE A 324 0.07 5.17 18.45
C PHE A 324 1.15 4.31 17.79
N GLU A 325 2.35 4.35 18.33
CA GLU A 325 3.45 3.48 17.95
C GLU A 325 4.28 3.12 19.19
N LEU A 326 4.49 1.83 19.40
CA LEU A 326 5.20 1.32 20.57
C LEU A 326 6.71 1.52 20.45
N GLN A 327 7.26 1.39 19.23
CA GLN A 327 8.70 1.42 18.97
C GLN A 327 9.21 2.86 18.79
N PRO A 328 10.10 3.38 19.67
CA PRO A 328 10.53 4.79 19.60
C PRO A 328 11.14 5.21 18.27
N TYR A 329 11.88 4.32 17.60
CA TYR A 329 12.49 4.64 16.31
C TYR A 329 11.43 4.72 15.18
N MET A 330 10.42 3.83 15.17
CA MET A 330 9.30 3.88 14.22
C MET A 330 8.44 5.13 14.44
N PHE A 331 8.14 5.43 15.70
CA PHE A 331 7.49 6.68 16.09
C PHE A 331 8.23 7.90 15.55
N THR A 332 9.57 7.92 15.68
CA THR A 332 10.40 9.02 15.17
C THR A 332 10.30 9.16 13.65
N ILE A 333 10.27 8.03 12.91
CA ILE A 333 10.06 8.02 11.46
C ILE A 333 8.67 8.54 11.12
N ALA A 334 7.62 8.08 11.81
CA ALA A 334 6.24 8.54 11.57
C ALA A 334 6.08 10.05 11.80
N VAL A 335 6.62 10.57 12.90
CA VAL A 335 6.61 12.02 13.18
C VAL A 335 7.34 12.78 12.08
N THR A 336 8.53 12.33 11.67
CA THR A 336 9.30 12.96 10.59
C THR A 336 8.50 12.95 9.28
N ASN A 337 7.88 11.84 8.97
CA ASN A 337 7.06 11.65 7.76
C ASN A 337 5.91 12.67 7.70
N MET A 338 5.19 12.84 8.81
CA MET A 338 4.12 13.83 8.91
C MET A 338 4.63 15.28 8.86
N LEU A 339 5.73 15.58 9.58
CA LEU A 339 6.34 16.92 9.60
C LEU A 339 6.82 17.35 8.22
N LEU A 340 7.48 16.47 7.47
CA LEU A 340 7.99 16.78 6.13
C LEU A 340 6.86 17.11 5.14
N ARG A 341 5.68 16.51 5.34
CA ARG A 341 4.48 16.79 4.55
C ARG A 341 3.68 18.01 5.01
N GLY A 342 4.21 18.76 5.96
CA GLY A 342 3.64 20.02 6.38
C GLY A 342 2.63 19.93 7.53
N CYS A 343 2.43 18.77 8.16
CA CYS A 343 1.66 18.72 9.39
C CYS A 343 2.34 19.60 10.44
N SER A 344 1.63 20.63 10.90
CA SER A 344 2.15 21.56 11.91
C SER A 344 1.82 21.12 13.34
N SER A 345 0.84 20.22 13.50
CA SER A 345 0.46 19.62 14.78
C SER A 345 0.48 18.11 14.65
N ILE A 346 1.24 17.44 15.52
CA ILE A 346 1.43 15.99 15.50
C ILE A 346 0.73 15.39 16.70
N ASN A 347 -0.28 14.53 16.44
CA ASN A 347 -1.05 13.82 17.45
C ASN A 347 -0.64 12.34 17.49
N LEU A 348 0.67 12.07 17.36
CA LEU A 348 1.25 10.74 17.50
C LEU A 348 1.79 10.56 18.92
N ILE A 349 1.63 9.38 19.48
CA ILE A 349 1.99 9.03 20.87
C ILE A 349 2.83 7.75 20.85
N CYS A 350 4.00 7.79 21.53
CA CYS A 350 4.88 6.64 21.65
C CYS A 350 4.57 5.83 22.91
N GLU A 351 3.47 5.09 22.89
CA GLU A 351 3.00 4.28 24.01
C GLU A 351 2.36 2.97 23.51
N ASP A 352 2.20 1.99 24.40
CA ASP A 352 1.45 0.76 24.10
C ASP A 352 -0.04 1.08 24.02
N PHE A 353 -0.63 0.84 22.86
CA PHE A 353 -2.06 1.07 22.63
C PHE A 353 -2.95 0.21 23.51
N LEU A 354 -2.61 -1.07 23.69
CA LEU A 354 -3.40 -1.98 24.53
C LEU A 354 -3.39 -1.60 26.02
N ALA A 355 -2.42 -0.78 26.44
CA ALA A 355 -2.37 -0.25 27.80
C ALA A 355 -3.21 1.02 28.01
N GLN A 356 -3.78 1.59 26.94
CA GLN A 356 -4.62 2.78 27.03
C GLN A 356 -6.05 2.40 27.44
N ASP A 357 -6.72 3.31 28.15
CA ASP A 357 -8.15 3.17 28.48
C ASP A 357 -9.01 3.54 27.24
N PRO A 358 -9.77 2.60 26.66
CA PRO A 358 -10.62 2.88 25.50
C PRO A 358 -11.59 4.03 25.72
N HIS A 359 -12.15 4.19 26.94
CA HIS A 359 -13.08 5.28 27.23
C HIS A 359 -12.42 6.66 27.15
N ARG A 360 -11.12 6.74 27.49
CA ARG A 360 -10.36 7.98 27.31
C ARG A 360 -10.07 8.24 25.84
N LEU A 361 -9.80 7.20 25.07
CA LEU A 361 -9.56 7.32 23.63
C LEU A 361 -10.83 7.75 22.88
N GLN A 362 -12.02 7.34 23.31
CA GLN A 362 -13.29 7.84 22.75
C GLN A 362 -13.42 9.36 22.81
N LEU A 363 -12.78 10.02 23.79
CA LEU A 363 -12.79 11.48 23.91
C LEU A 363 -12.03 12.18 22.76
N LEU A 364 -11.22 11.46 21.99
CA LEU A 364 -10.61 11.97 20.77
C LEU A 364 -11.69 12.21 19.67
N GLY A 365 -12.83 11.56 19.78
CA GLY A 365 -13.91 11.69 18.82
C GLY A 365 -13.65 10.96 17.49
N ALA A 366 -12.79 9.93 17.49
CA ALA A 366 -12.41 9.22 16.28
C ALA A 366 -13.62 8.54 15.61
N THR A 367 -13.92 8.94 14.38
CA THR A 367 -15.01 8.43 13.54
C THR A 367 -14.55 7.31 12.63
N VAL A 368 -13.23 7.17 12.47
CA VAL A 368 -12.58 6.14 11.67
C VAL A 368 -11.41 5.54 12.44
N GLY A 369 -11.39 4.20 12.50
CA GLY A 369 -10.24 3.42 12.97
C GLY A 369 -9.62 2.67 11.81
N MET A 370 -8.30 2.81 11.63
CA MET A 370 -7.52 2.04 10.65
C MET A 370 -6.36 1.34 11.35
N MET A 371 -6.06 0.10 10.99
CA MET A 371 -4.99 -0.61 11.68
C MET A 371 -4.39 -1.75 10.85
N ASN A 372 -3.06 -1.85 10.92
CA ASN A 372 -2.30 -3.05 10.62
C ASN A 372 -1.56 -3.47 11.91
N PRO A 373 -2.15 -4.33 12.76
CA PRO A 373 -1.55 -4.70 14.04
C PRO A 373 -0.32 -5.59 13.84
N PRO A 374 0.55 -5.74 14.86
CA PRO A 374 1.67 -6.66 14.79
C PRO A 374 1.18 -8.11 14.71
N TYR A 375 1.67 -8.89 13.73
CA TYR A 375 1.24 -10.26 13.48
C TYR A 375 1.91 -11.27 14.41
N SER A 376 1.18 -12.33 14.72
CA SER A 376 1.67 -13.49 15.50
C SER A 376 2.11 -13.19 16.95
N MET A 377 1.80 -12.03 17.49
CA MET A 377 2.09 -11.72 18.91
C MET A 377 1.29 -12.60 19.86
N GLY A 378 0.14 -13.14 19.44
CA GLY A 378 -0.66 -14.12 20.18
C GLY A 378 0.08 -15.43 20.49
N LYS A 379 1.13 -15.77 19.74
CA LYS A 379 2.02 -16.91 20.06
C LYS A 379 2.89 -16.64 21.30
N VAL A 380 3.19 -15.39 21.58
CA VAL A 380 3.99 -14.95 22.74
C VAL A 380 3.08 -14.69 23.95
N SER A 381 1.94 -14.01 23.71
CA SER A 381 0.91 -13.73 24.71
C SER A 381 -0.45 -13.74 24.04
N ILE A 382 -1.36 -14.59 24.50
CA ILE A 382 -2.70 -14.72 23.94
C ILE A 382 -3.47 -13.40 23.98
N GLU A 383 -3.19 -12.55 24.97
CA GLU A 383 -3.77 -11.21 25.12
C GLU A 383 -3.31 -10.21 24.04
N LYS A 384 -2.28 -10.56 23.27
CA LYS A 384 -1.76 -9.77 22.15
C LYS A 384 -2.09 -10.38 20.78
N CYS A 385 -3.15 -11.18 20.70
CA CYS A 385 -3.65 -11.65 19.42
C CYS A 385 -4.34 -10.50 18.64
N GLU A 386 -4.40 -10.63 17.35
CA GLU A 386 -4.93 -9.60 16.43
C GLU A 386 -6.40 -9.23 16.76
N LEU A 387 -7.22 -10.18 17.21
CA LEU A 387 -8.62 -9.94 17.61
C LEU A 387 -8.74 -9.01 18.83
N ASN A 388 -7.81 -9.08 19.79
CA ASN A 388 -7.80 -8.17 20.94
C ASN A 388 -7.45 -6.73 20.50
N PHE A 389 -6.55 -6.55 19.56
CA PHE A 389 -6.28 -5.24 18.98
C PHE A 389 -7.53 -4.68 18.29
N ILE A 390 -8.26 -5.53 17.55
CA ILE A 390 -9.51 -5.14 16.88
C ILE A 390 -10.56 -4.71 17.91
N GLU A 391 -10.81 -5.52 18.92
CA GLU A 391 -11.78 -5.21 19.97
C GLU A 391 -11.42 -3.93 20.73
N HIS A 392 -10.15 -3.77 21.09
CA HIS A 392 -9.66 -2.59 21.78
C HIS A 392 -9.82 -1.32 20.92
N LEU A 393 -9.55 -1.41 19.60
CA LEU A 393 -9.78 -0.31 18.69
C LEU A 393 -11.27 0.02 18.58
N LEU A 394 -12.13 -0.97 18.38
CA LEU A 394 -13.58 -0.77 18.31
C LEU A 394 -14.14 -0.09 19.57
N ASN A 395 -13.67 -0.50 20.73
CA ASN A 395 -14.03 0.11 22.03
C ASN A 395 -13.47 1.55 22.19
N SER A 396 -12.45 1.92 21.43
CA SER A 396 -11.82 3.26 21.47
C SER A 396 -12.46 4.28 20.51
N LEU A 397 -13.34 3.83 19.62
CA LEU A 397 -14.01 4.68 18.64
C LEU A 397 -15.36 5.18 19.15
N VAL A 398 -15.86 6.26 18.56
CA VAL A 398 -17.24 6.74 18.85
C VAL A 398 -18.27 5.77 18.26
N CYS A 399 -19.48 5.75 18.84
CA CYS A 399 -20.57 4.91 18.34
C CYS A 399 -20.91 5.27 16.88
N GLY A 400 -21.02 4.25 16.04
CA GLY A 400 -21.26 4.39 14.59
C GLY A 400 -19.99 4.64 13.77
N ALA A 401 -18.82 4.74 14.39
CA ALA A 401 -17.55 4.89 13.68
C ALA A 401 -17.24 3.67 12.81
N LYS A 402 -16.61 3.91 11.67
CA LYS A 402 -16.11 2.85 10.78
C LYS A 402 -14.74 2.37 11.24
N CYS A 403 -14.54 1.07 11.25
CA CYS A 403 -13.26 0.46 11.59
C CYS A 403 -12.85 -0.51 10.49
N ILE A 404 -11.63 -0.33 9.97
CA ILE A 404 -11.07 -1.18 8.92
C ILE A 404 -9.68 -1.64 9.33
N VAL A 405 -9.44 -2.94 9.26
CA VAL A 405 -8.19 -3.55 9.72
C VAL A 405 -7.68 -4.55 8.69
N ILE A 406 -6.36 -4.65 8.55
CA ILE A 406 -5.73 -5.73 7.80
C ILE A 406 -5.04 -6.68 8.77
N VAL A 407 -5.38 -7.96 8.67
CA VAL A 407 -4.88 -9.00 9.56
C VAL A 407 -4.61 -10.30 8.78
N PRO A 408 -3.84 -11.25 9.34
CA PRO A 408 -3.76 -12.59 8.77
C PRO A 408 -5.15 -13.26 8.74
N GLN A 409 -5.44 -14.00 7.69
CA GLN A 409 -6.69 -14.79 7.59
C GLN A 409 -6.89 -15.70 8.81
N SER A 410 -5.78 -16.19 9.42
CA SER A 410 -5.85 -17.00 10.64
C SER A 410 -6.54 -16.30 11.82
N ALA A 411 -6.49 -14.97 11.91
CA ALA A 411 -7.22 -14.20 12.92
C ALA A 411 -8.74 -14.28 12.71
N MET A 412 -9.19 -14.34 11.45
CA MET A 412 -10.61 -14.44 11.13
C MET A 412 -11.17 -15.87 11.25
N THR A 413 -10.31 -16.90 11.22
CA THR A 413 -10.77 -18.29 11.42
C THR A 413 -11.27 -18.53 12.85
N GLY A 414 -10.58 -17.99 13.87
CA GLY A 414 -11.00 -18.15 15.27
C GLY A 414 -10.93 -19.61 15.74
N LYS A 415 -9.76 -20.23 15.67
CA LYS A 415 -9.56 -21.67 15.96
C LYS A 415 -9.70 -22.01 17.43
N SER A 416 -9.27 -21.13 18.33
CA SER A 416 -9.32 -21.35 19.78
C SER A 416 -10.64 -20.88 20.39
N ASN A 417 -11.02 -21.44 21.54
CA ASN A 417 -12.20 -20.97 22.27
C ASN A 417 -12.04 -19.50 22.68
N TYR A 418 -10.83 -19.10 23.06
CA TYR A 418 -10.53 -17.71 23.39
C TYR A 418 -10.82 -16.73 22.23
N GLU A 419 -10.40 -17.08 21.02
CA GLU A 419 -10.68 -16.26 19.82
C GLU A 419 -12.18 -16.22 19.50
N LYS A 420 -12.89 -17.34 19.70
CA LYS A 420 -14.35 -17.40 19.53
C LYS A 420 -15.08 -16.54 20.56
N ASP A 421 -14.61 -16.52 21.81
CA ASP A 421 -15.16 -15.67 22.85
C ASP A 421 -14.97 -14.17 22.53
N ILE A 422 -13.80 -13.79 21.97
CA ILE A 422 -13.59 -12.40 21.50
C ILE A 422 -14.51 -12.08 20.33
N LYS A 423 -14.66 -12.97 19.35
CA LYS A 423 -15.58 -12.78 18.23
C LYS A 423 -17.03 -12.62 18.71
N ASP A 424 -17.45 -13.40 19.71
CA ASP A 424 -18.76 -13.26 20.34
C ASP A 424 -18.91 -11.90 21.02
N HIS A 425 -17.88 -11.46 21.72
CA HIS A 425 -17.87 -10.15 22.38
C HIS A 425 -17.90 -9.00 21.37
N ILE A 426 -17.12 -9.10 20.29
CA ILE A 426 -17.17 -8.14 19.18
C ILE A 426 -18.59 -8.05 18.61
N LEU A 427 -19.24 -9.17 18.26
CA LEU A 427 -20.59 -9.14 17.71
C LEU A 427 -21.64 -8.64 18.70
N LYS A 428 -21.41 -8.81 19.99
CA LYS A 428 -22.29 -8.32 21.03
C LYS A 428 -22.33 -6.80 21.13
N TYR A 429 -21.24 -6.12 20.87
CA TYR A 429 -21.12 -4.67 21.03
C TYR A 429 -20.87 -3.89 19.75
N HIS A 430 -20.43 -4.56 18.68
CA HIS A 430 -20.06 -3.96 17.40
C HIS A 430 -20.62 -4.78 16.25
N THR A 431 -20.65 -4.20 15.07
CA THR A 431 -21.18 -4.87 13.86
C THR A 431 -20.03 -5.24 12.91
N LEU A 432 -19.98 -6.49 12.47
CA LEU A 432 -19.17 -6.90 11.33
C LEU A 432 -19.90 -6.53 10.03
N GLU A 433 -19.25 -5.76 9.15
CA GLU A 433 -19.79 -5.40 7.84
C GLU A 433 -19.38 -6.42 6.77
N GLY A 434 -18.14 -6.89 6.82
CA GLY A 434 -17.65 -7.92 5.93
C GLY A 434 -16.15 -8.14 6.04
N VAL A 435 -15.68 -9.15 5.28
CA VAL A 435 -14.26 -9.52 5.20
C VAL A 435 -13.88 -9.71 3.73
N ILE A 436 -12.72 -9.17 3.36
CA ILE A 436 -12.16 -9.20 2.01
C ILE A 436 -10.85 -9.98 2.06
N THR A 437 -10.78 -11.14 1.44
CA THR A 437 -9.56 -11.92 1.27
C THR A 437 -8.66 -11.23 0.24
N LEU A 438 -7.39 -11.03 0.57
CA LEU A 438 -6.43 -10.34 -0.30
C LEU A 438 -5.46 -11.31 -0.98
N ASN A 439 -4.73 -10.79 -1.97
CA ASN A 439 -3.62 -11.46 -2.63
C ASN A 439 -2.57 -11.93 -1.60
N VAL A 440 -2.16 -13.17 -1.68
CA VAL A 440 -1.16 -13.76 -0.77
C VAL A 440 0.21 -13.08 -0.86
N HIS A 441 0.45 -12.35 -1.94
CA HIS A 441 1.67 -11.58 -2.17
C HIS A 441 1.57 -10.12 -1.74
N THR A 442 0.44 -9.67 -1.18
CA THR A 442 0.25 -8.28 -0.71
C THR A 442 1.42 -7.84 0.19
N PHE A 443 1.85 -8.71 1.11
CA PHE A 443 3.07 -8.51 1.90
C PHE A 443 4.19 -9.38 1.34
N HIS A 444 4.78 -8.94 0.23
CA HIS A 444 5.84 -9.68 -0.44
C HIS A 444 7.00 -10.04 0.51
N GLY A 445 7.37 -11.33 0.54
CA GLY A 445 8.45 -11.84 1.38
C GLY A 445 8.06 -12.20 2.82
N VAL A 446 6.82 -11.95 3.27
CA VAL A 446 6.39 -12.24 4.66
C VAL A 446 5.72 -13.62 4.81
N GLY A 447 5.18 -14.20 3.75
CA GLY A 447 4.55 -15.53 3.78
C GLY A 447 3.23 -15.59 4.56
N THR A 448 2.54 -14.45 4.70
CA THR A 448 1.25 -14.34 5.40
C THR A 448 0.15 -14.06 4.38
N SER A 449 -0.95 -14.81 4.46
CA SER A 449 -2.16 -14.54 3.66
C SER A 449 -3.04 -13.53 4.40
N PRO A 450 -3.13 -12.27 3.94
CA PRO A 450 -3.88 -11.23 4.62
C PRO A 450 -5.36 -11.20 4.22
N CYS A 451 -6.17 -10.58 5.07
CA CYS A 451 -7.53 -10.15 4.75
C CYS A 451 -7.82 -8.79 5.39
N ILE A 452 -8.75 -8.05 4.81
CA ILE A 452 -9.31 -6.84 5.39
C ILE A 452 -10.61 -7.19 6.07
N ALA A 453 -10.80 -6.76 7.33
CA ALA A 453 -12.07 -6.86 8.02
C ALA A 453 -12.62 -5.45 8.34
N ILE A 454 -13.91 -5.26 8.11
CA ILE A 454 -14.58 -3.96 8.25
C ILE A 454 -15.71 -4.10 9.25
N PHE A 455 -15.74 -3.13 10.20
CA PHE A 455 -16.70 -3.12 11.31
C PHE A 455 -17.32 -1.74 11.47
N THR A 456 -18.47 -1.71 12.16
CA THR A 456 -19.07 -0.50 12.73
C THR A 456 -19.00 -0.58 14.25
N ALA A 457 -18.38 0.42 14.87
CA ALA A 457 -18.14 0.45 16.31
C ALA A 457 -19.41 0.84 17.11
N GLY A 458 -19.58 0.26 18.30
CA GLY A 458 -20.59 0.65 19.28
C GLY A 458 -22.04 0.35 18.88
N ILE A 459 -22.26 -0.43 17.83
CA ILE A 459 -23.59 -0.88 17.37
C ILE A 459 -23.59 -2.42 17.42
N PRO A 460 -24.41 -3.05 18.28
CA PRO A 460 -24.52 -4.50 18.34
C PRO A 460 -24.88 -5.10 16.99
N HIS A 461 -24.26 -6.25 16.68
CA HIS A 461 -24.51 -6.96 15.43
C HIS A 461 -25.95 -7.52 15.39
N ASP A 462 -26.70 -7.14 14.37
CA ASP A 462 -28.01 -7.72 14.11
C ASP A 462 -27.84 -9.15 13.53
N LYS A 463 -28.44 -10.15 14.17
CA LYS A 463 -28.39 -11.55 13.74
C LYS A 463 -28.94 -11.79 12.34
N GLU A 464 -29.80 -10.91 11.85
CA GLU A 464 -30.37 -10.97 10.50
C GLU A 464 -29.52 -10.23 9.46
N LYS A 465 -28.49 -9.47 9.88
CA LYS A 465 -27.61 -8.74 8.99
C LYS A 465 -26.83 -9.67 8.10
N LEU A 466 -26.81 -9.36 6.80
CA LEU A 466 -25.96 -10.04 5.82
C LEU A 466 -24.61 -9.34 5.73
N CYS A 467 -23.54 -10.03 6.13
CA CYS A 467 -22.17 -9.57 5.95
C CYS A 467 -21.64 -9.96 4.57
N LYS A 468 -20.72 -9.17 4.04
CA LYS A 468 -20.08 -9.40 2.73
C LYS A 468 -18.77 -10.15 2.92
N PHE A 469 -18.64 -11.30 2.28
CA PHE A 469 -17.39 -12.05 2.21
C PHE A 469 -16.90 -12.06 0.78
N ILE A 470 -15.74 -11.42 0.53
CA ILE A 470 -15.25 -11.16 -0.82
C ILE A 470 -13.90 -11.84 -1.00
N ASP A 471 -13.72 -12.50 -2.14
CA ASP A 471 -12.43 -12.99 -2.61
C ASP A 471 -11.82 -11.97 -3.59
N PHE A 472 -10.84 -11.24 -3.09
CA PHE A 472 -10.06 -10.28 -3.85
C PHE A 472 -8.59 -10.72 -3.96
N SER A 473 -8.36 -12.04 -4.02
CA SER A 473 -7.03 -12.62 -4.20
C SER A 473 -6.42 -12.30 -5.56
N ASP A 474 -7.24 -12.10 -6.60
CA ASP A 474 -6.84 -11.55 -7.90
C ASP A 474 -7.11 -10.03 -7.92
N ASP A 475 -6.19 -9.27 -7.33
CA ASP A 475 -6.23 -7.81 -7.24
C ASP A 475 -5.56 -7.10 -8.43
N GLY A 476 -5.04 -7.87 -9.39
CA GLY A 476 -4.32 -7.34 -10.54
C GLY A 476 -2.85 -7.00 -10.27
N PHE A 477 -2.31 -7.34 -9.09
CA PHE A 477 -0.89 -7.24 -8.80
C PHE A 477 -0.19 -8.58 -8.98
N VAL A 478 1.04 -8.55 -9.51
CA VAL A 478 1.85 -9.75 -9.75
C VAL A 478 3.26 -9.57 -9.24
N VAL A 479 3.88 -10.67 -8.79
CA VAL A 479 5.29 -10.64 -8.37
C VAL A 479 6.20 -10.73 -9.59
N GLN A 480 7.04 -9.72 -9.78
CA GLN A 480 8.09 -9.71 -10.81
C GLN A 480 9.46 -9.84 -10.17
N LYS A 481 10.32 -10.66 -10.80
CA LYS A 481 11.71 -10.86 -10.33
C LYS A 481 12.44 -9.52 -10.26
N HIS A 482 13.08 -9.22 -9.14
CA HIS A 482 13.83 -7.99 -8.84
C HIS A 482 12.99 -6.69 -8.72
N ARG A 483 11.67 -6.73 -8.95
CA ARG A 483 10.78 -5.56 -8.81
C ARG A 483 9.78 -5.71 -7.66
N GLY A 484 9.62 -6.92 -7.12
CA GLY A 484 8.62 -7.21 -6.09
C GLY A 484 7.19 -7.25 -6.65
N LEU A 485 6.23 -6.77 -5.88
CA LEU A 485 4.82 -6.70 -6.27
C LEU A 485 4.62 -5.51 -7.23
N VAL A 486 4.11 -5.77 -8.42
CA VAL A 486 3.93 -4.78 -9.50
C VAL A 486 2.47 -4.74 -9.93
N GLU A 487 1.95 -3.53 -10.08
CA GLU A 487 0.63 -3.27 -10.62
C GLU A 487 0.56 -3.65 -12.10
N THR A 488 -0.51 -4.38 -12.49
CA THR A 488 -0.83 -4.65 -13.89
C THR A 488 -1.98 -3.76 -14.36
N GLU A 489 -2.24 -3.72 -15.66
CA GLU A 489 -3.36 -2.98 -16.25
C GLU A 489 -4.72 -3.35 -15.65
N ARG A 490 -4.85 -4.60 -15.16
CA ARG A 490 -6.10 -5.12 -14.59
C ARG A 490 -6.38 -4.60 -13.17
N ALA A 491 -5.37 -4.06 -12.47
CA ALA A 491 -5.50 -3.68 -11.07
C ALA A 491 -6.57 -2.60 -10.84
N LYS A 492 -6.66 -1.61 -11.73
CA LYS A 492 -7.68 -0.54 -11.66
C LYS A 492 -9.09 -1.10 -11.83
N ASP A 493 -9.28 -1.98 -12.80
CA ASP A 493 -10.58 -2.62 -13.07
C ASP A 493 -10.97 -3.53 -11.92
N ARG A 494 -10.03 -4.33 -11.38
CA ARG A 494 -10.26 -5.19 -10.22
C ARG A 494 -10.64 -4.40 -8.98
N LYS A 495 -9.91 -3.31 -8.71
CA LYS A 495 -10.24 -2.41 -7.59
C LYS A 495 -11.63 -1.79 -7.76
N GLN A 496 -11.95 -1.27 -8.95
CA GLN A 496 -13.26 -0.69 -9.21
C GLN A 496 -14.39 -1.72 -9.05
N HIS A 497 -14.19 -2.94 -9.54
CA HIS A 497 -15.16 -4.03 -9.36
C HIS A 497 -15.38 -4.33 -7.87
N LEU A 498 -14.31 -4.41 -7.08
CA LEU A 498 -14.41 -4.57 -5.62
C LEU A 498 -15.25 -3.45 -4.98
N LEU A 499 -14.97 -2.19 -5.31
CA LEU A 499 -15.70 -1.05 -4.77
C LEU A 499 -17.16 -1.05 -5.18
N ASP A 500 -17.47 -1.42 -6.42
CA ASP A 500 -18.86 -1.49 -6.91
C ASP A 500 -19.66 -2.60 -6.22
N VAL A 501 -19.02 -3.74 -5.94
CA VAL A 501 -19.62 -4.81 -5.12
C VAL A 501 -19.75 -4.39 -3.66
N TRP A 502 -18.73 -3.76 -3.09
CA TRP A 502 -18.74 -3.31 -1.69
C TRP A 502 -19.86 -2.29 -1.43
N PHE A 503 -20.02 -1.33 -2.31
CA PHE A 503 -21.07 -0.30 -2.23
C PHE A 503 -22.40 -0.71 -2.88
N GLU A 504 -22.56 -1.99 -3.26
CA GLU A 504 -23.80 -2.55 -3.82
C GLU A 504 -24.30 -1.87 -5.11
N ARG A 505 -23.37 -1.35 -5.90
CA ARG A 505 -23.68 -0.74 -7.20
C ARG A 505 -23.94 -1.81 -8.27
N ILE A 506 -23.37 -3.00 -8.10
CA ILE A 506 -23.54 -4.16 -8.97
C ILE A 506 -23.82 -5.42 -8.16
N LEU A 507 -24.45 -6.42 -8.79
CA LEU A 507 -24.65 -7.75 -8.22
C LEU A 507 -23.43 -8.62 -8.55
N PRO A 508 -22.70 -9.11 -7.53
CA PRO A 508 -21.52 -9.94 -7.75
C PRO A 508 -21.88 -11.38 -8.11
N ALA A 509 -20.96 -12.07 -8.78
CA ALA A 509 -20.97 -13.51 -8.88
C ALA A 509 -20.64 -14.13 -7.49
N SER A 510 -21.18 -15.32 -7.19
CA SER A 510 -21.01 -15.97 -5.89
C SER A 510 -19.55 -16.38 -5.59
N ASN A 511 -18.76 -16.66 -6.62
CA ASN A 511 -17.33 -16.95 -6.49
C ASN A 511 -16.52 -15.70 -6.11
N PHE A 512 -17.04 -14.49 -6.30
CA PHE A 512 -16.40 -13.24 -5.89
C PHE A 512 -16.92 -12.75 -4.55
N CYS A 513 -18.24 -12.78 -4.30
CA CYS A 513 -18.83 -12.28 -3.06
C CYS A 513 -20.01 -13.13 -2.60
N VAL A 514 -19.95 -13.56 -1.35
CA VAL A 514 -21.07 -14.21 -0.66
C VAL A 514 -21.62 -13.26 0.40
N LYS A 515 -22.95 -13.07 0.43
CA LYS A 515 -23.65 -12.30 1.46
C LYS A 515 -24.40 -13.28 2.37
N THR A 516 -24.01 -13.33 3.65
CA THR A 516 -24.61 -14.25 4.61
C THR A 516 -24.59 -13.72 6.03
N LYS A 517 -25.41 -14.34 6.90
CA LYS A 517 -25.38 -14.10 8.35
C LYS A 517 -24.11 -14.73 8.94
N VAL A 518 -23.67 -14.20 10.08
CA VAL A 518 -22.47 -14.69 10.75
C VAL A 518 -22.76 -15.06 12.20
N SER A 519 -21.94 -15.99 12.72
CA SER A 519 -21.83 -16.27 14.14
C SER A 519 -20.37 -16.20 14.61
N SER A 520 -20.14 -16.12 15.91
CA SER A 520 -18.79 -16.18 16.49
C SER A 520 -18.09 -17.52 16.28
N GLN A 521 -18.85 -18.57 15.95
CA GLN A 521 -18.33 -19.92 15.70
C GLN A 521 -17.86 -20.13 14.26
N ASP A 522 -18.27 -19.26 13.32
CA ASP A 522 -17.92 -19.36 11.91
C ASP A 522 -16.50 -18.89 11.67
N GLU A 523 -15.88 -19.34 10.59
CA GLU A 523 -14.70 -18.70 10.03
C GLU A 523 -15.15 -17.50 9.20
N TRP A 524 -14.71 -16.29 9.58
CA TRP A 524 -15.12 -15.07 8.88
C TRP A 524 -14.29 -14.85 7.61
N LEU A 525 -14.40 -15.78 6.66
CA LEU A 525 -13.68 -15.79 5.38
C LEU A 525 -14.59 -16.20 4.24
N HIS A 526 -14.34 -15.67 3.03
CA HIS A 526 -15.09 -16.05 1.84
C HIS A 526 -15.09 -17.55 1.61
N SER A 527 -13.94 -18.22 1.74
CA SER A 527 -13.76 -19.65 1.55
C SER A 527 -14.62 -20.54 2.47
N PHE A 528 -15.07 -20.03 3.63
CA PHE A 528 -15.95 -20.73 4.54
C PHE A 528 -17.41 -20.76 4.05
N TYR A 529 -17.85 -19.69 3.38
CA TYR A 529 -19.24 -19.50 2.97
C TYR A 529 -19.48 -19.80 1.48
N TYR A 530 -18.43 -19.83 0.68
CA TYR A 530 -18.54 -20.13 -0.74
C TYR A 530 -18.55 -21.64 -0.97
N PHE A 531 -19.62 -22.12 -1.60
CA PHE A 531 -19.75 -23.50 -2.06
C PHE A 531 -19.70 -23.51 -3.59
N ASN A 532 -18.71 -24.19 -4.14
CA ASN A 532 -18.63 -24.43 -5.57
C ASN A 532 -19.42 -25.69 -5.93
N ASP A 533 -20.54 -25.51 -6.61
CA ASP A 533 -21.37 -26.61 -7.12
C ASP A 533 -20.85 -27.19 -8.45
N GLU A 534 -19.79 -26.61 -9.00
CA GLU A 534 -19.20 -27.11 -10.24
C GLU A 534 -18.45 -28.42 -9.98
N ILE A 535 -18.86 -29.48 -10.67
CA ILE A 535 -18.13 -30.75 -10.65
C ILE A 535 -16.82 -30.56 -11.41
N PRO A 536 -15.65 -30.79 -10.77
CA PRO A 536 -14.36 -30.68 -11.46
C PRO A 536 -14.30 -31.58 -12.67
N LYS A 537 -13.73 -31.08 -13.76
CA LYS A 537 -13.48 -31.84 -14.97
C LYS A 537 -12.15 -32.60 -14.86
N ASP A 538 -11.95 -33.61 -15.71
CA ASP A 538 -10.71 -34.37 -15.75
C ASP A 538 -9.48 -33.45 -15.97
N GLU A 539 -9.63 -32.38 -16.77
CA GLU A 539 -8.60 -31.36 -16.98
C GLU A 539 -8.19 -30.63 -15.70
N ASP A 540 -9.12 -30.37 -14.78
CA ASP A 540 -8.83 -29.69 -13.51
C ASP A 540 -7.98 -30.58 -12.59
N PHE A 541 -8.26 -31.89 -12.59
CA PHE A 541 -7.45 -32.87 -11.87
C PHE A 541 -6.05 -33.03 -12.50
N GLU A 542 -5.96 -33.07 -13.84
CA GLU A 542 -4.70 -33.13 -14.55
C GLU A 542 -3.83 -31.90 -14.26
N ASN A 543 -4.42 -30.70 -14.24
CA ASN A 543 -3.72 -29.46 -13.91
C ASN A 543 -3.20 -29.48 -12.46
N VAL A 544 -4.02 -29.89 -11.49
CA VAL A 544 -3.59 -29.99 -10.07
C VAL A 544 -2.43 -30.96 -9.92
N VAL A 545 -2.47 -32.10 -10.62
CA VAL A 545 -1.38 -33.09 -10.59
C VAL A 545 -0.12 -32.52 -11.26
N ALA A 546 -0.26 -31.82 -12.39
CA ALA A 546 0.87 -31.19 -13.07
C ALA A 546 1.54 -30.10 -12.22
N ASP A 547 0.74 -29.27 -11.56
CA ASP A 547 1.22 -28.23 -10.64
C ASP A 547 1.95 -28.84 -9.44
N TYR A 548 1.40 -29.90 -8.85
CA TYR A 548 2.05 -30.62 -7.75
C TYR A 548 3.38 -31.23 -8.18
N LEU A 549 3.42 -31.93 -9.31
CA LEU A 549 4.67 -32.50 -9.84
C LEU A 549 5.71 -31.42 -10.18
N THR A 550 5.26 -30.28 -10.70
CA THR A 550 6.13 -29.12 -10.97
C THR A 550 6.71 -28.57 -9.66
N TYR A 551 5.89 -28.44 -8.62
CA TYR A 551 6.33 -28.01 -7.29
C TYR A 551 7.32 -29.02 -6.68
N GLU A 552 7.01 -30.30 -6.72
CA GLU A 552 7.89 -31.37 -6.22
C GLU A 552 9.24 -31.37 -6.95
N PHE A 553 9.22 -31.25 -8.28
CA PHE A 553 10.45 -31.13 -9.10
C PHE A 553 11.28 -29.89 -8.73
N GLN A 554 10.65 -28.75 -8.55
CA GLN A 554 11.33 -27.53 -8.12
C GLN A 554 11.97 -27.71 -6.73
N MET A 555 11.27 -28.32 -5.80
CA MET A 555 11.78 -28.57 -4.45
C MET A 555 12.96 -29.54 -4.47
N ILE A 556 12.90 -30.60 -5.26
CA ILE A 556 14.00 -31.56 -5.43
C ILE A 556 15.20 -30.86 -6.07
N SER A 557 15.00 -30.06 -7.12
CA SER A 557 16.07 -29.33 -7.81
C SER A 557 16.78 -28.29 -6.91
N HIS A 558 16.09 -27.81 -5.85
CA HIS A 558 16.65 -26.91 -4.84
C HIS A 558 17.14 -27.65 -3.57
N ASN A 559 17.42 -28.97 -3.66
CA ASN A 559 17.86 -29.83 -2.55
C ASN A 559 16.92 -29.89 -1.35
N ARG A 560 15.62 -29.71 -1.57
CA ARG A 560 14.56 -29.80 -0.56
C ARG A 560 13.67 -31.04 -0.73
N GLY A 561 14.09 -32.03 -1.53
CA GLY A 561 13.34 -33.26 -1.78
C GLY A 561 13.09 -34.12 -0.52
N TYR A 562 13.89 -33.93 0.52
CA TYR A 562 13.67 -34.59 1.81
C TYR A 562 12.31 -34.28 2.46
N LEU A 563 11.64 -33.21 2.05
CA LEU A 563 10.30 -32.85 2.55
C LEU A 563 9.20 -33.78 2.01
N PHE A 564 9.48 -34.53 0.96
CA PHE A 564 8.55 -35.49 0.33
C PHE A 564 8.92 -36.95 0.57
N GLY A 565 9.99 -37.19 1.34
CA GLY A 565 10.36 -38.55 1.76
C GLY A 565 9.28 -39.13 2.64
N SER A 566 8.54 -40.08 2.11
CA SER A 566 7.57 -40.87 2.88
C SER A 566 8.29 -41.62 3.99
N GLU A 567 7.75 -41.59 5.20
CA GLU A 567 7.94 -42.64 6.23
C GLU A 567 7.43 -43.99 5.71
N LEU A 568 8.09 -44.54 4.70
CA LEU A 568 7.86 -45.88 4.17
C LEU A 568 9.18 -46.63 4.07
N ASP A 569 9.99 -46.60 5.15
CA ASP A 569 11.06 -47.55 5.41
C ASP A 569 11.16 -47.77 6.92
N GLU A 570 10.21 -48.53 7.45
CA GLU A 570 10.38 -49.49 8.57
C GLU A 570 9.49 -50.72 8.36
#